data_f200b2ce8bf4e321c0f1c36ab784cfcd
#
_entry.id   f200b2ce8bf4e321c0f1c36ab784cfcd
#
_cell.length_a   1.000
_cell.length_b   1.000
_cell.length_c   1.000
_cell.angle_alpha   90.00
_cell.angle_beta   90.00
_cell.angle_gamma   90.00
#
_symmetry.space_group_name_H-M   'P 1'
#
loop_
_entity.id
_entity.type
_entity.pdbx_description
1 polymer ?
#
loop_
_entity_poly.entity_id
_entity_poly.type
_entity_poly.pdbx_seq_one_letter_code
_entity_poly.pdbx_strand_id
1 'polypeptide(L)'
;MNRLLAGFFAASLCGCCCVKWNEPLADCGPLESKMDFTPGVWHYEGDGVITAEKDSAIWLKGDYENFVLEFDYKLDPAANSGVVIYCSDRKKWIPNSIEVQLLDDHAEKWRKSAPRLRNAGLYGHIGPEKSCVKPAGEWNTMSTTAHGKKIKVVCNGVTTVDEDISRYTSAKTNPDGSKIPPWLSRPLAELDTKGSIGFQGKHGGARPYFRNIRVRSL
;
A
#
# COMPACT_ATOMS: atom_id res chain seq x y z
N MET A 1 59.90 8.16 -28.89
CA MET A 1 59.09 7.00 -29.26
C MET A 1 58.50 6.41 -27.96
N ASN A 2 57.34 6.91 -27.55
CA ASN A 2 56.66 6.47 -26.34
C ASN A 2 55.50 5.53 -26.73
N ARG A 3 55.61 4.29 -26.29
CA ARG A 3 54.49 3.34 -26.39
C ARG A 3 53.65 3.44 -25.14
N LEU A 4 52.39 3.88 -25.29
CA LEU A 4 51.35 3.76 -24.28
C LEU A 4 50.86 2.30 -24.23
N LEU A 5 50.99 1.70 -23.07
CA LEU A 5 50.30 0.44 -22.72
C LEU A 5 48.88 0.79 -22.28
N ALA A 6 47.89 0.33 -23.05
CA ALA A 6 46.51 0.38 -22.67
C ALA A 6 46.23 -0.85 -21.77
N GLY A 7 45.99 -0.57 -20.49
CA GLY A 7 45.53 -1.58 -19.56
C GLY A 7 44.03 -1.84 -19.76
N PHE A 8 43.68 -3.08 -20.15
CA PHE A 8 42.31 -3.56 -20.15
C PHE A 8 41.90 -3.86 -18.71
N PHE A 9 41.03 -3.06 -18.14
CA PHE A 9 40.29 -3.41 -16.94
C PHE A 9 39.14 -4.36 -17.33
N ALA A 10 39.28 -5.64 -17.00
CA ALA A 10 38.18 -6.59 -17.07
C ALA A 10 37.22 -6.26 -15.92
N ALA A 11 36.09 -5.64 -16.25
CA ALA A 11 34.98 -5.50 -15.32
C ALA A 11 34.36 -6.88 -15.09
N SER A 12 34.61 -7.45 -13.92
CA SER A 12 33.91 -8.64 -13.42
C SER A 12 32.43 -8.30 -13.28
N LEU A 13 31.62 -8.79 -14.20
CA LEU A 13 30.15 -8.76 -14.10
C LEU A 13 29.74 -9.73 -12.97
N CYS A 14 29.74 -9.22 -11.74
CA CYS A 14 29.00 -9.84 -10.66
C CYS A 14 27.52 -9.79 -11.05
N GLY A 15 26.92 -10.94 -11.35
CA GLY A 15 25.51 -11.08 -11.71
C GLY A 15 24.62 -10.80 -10.51
N CYS A 16 24.58 -9.53 -10.12
CA CYS A 16 23.53 -9.03 -9.22
C CYS A 16 22.25 -9.02 -10.06
N CYS A 17 21.29 -9.87 -9.75
CA CYS A 17 19.93 -9.76 -10.27
C CYS A 17 19.41 -8.37 -9.92
N CYS A 18 19.66 -7.39 -10.78
CA CYS A 18 19.07 -6.06 -10.68
C CYS A 18 17.58 -6.22 -10.94
N VAL A 19 16.83 -6.44 -9.87
CA VAL A 19 15.37 -6.40 -9.93
C VAL A 19 15.00 -4.98 -10.30
N LYS A 20 14.52 -4.77 -11.52
CA LYS A 20 14.11 -3.44 -11.99
C LYS A 20 12.81 -3.07 -11.28
N TRP A 21 12.87 -2.01 -10.51
CA TRP A 21 11.68 -1.29 -10.08
C TRP A 21 11.04 -0.63 -11.30
N ASN A 22 9.72 -0.59 -11.35
CA ASN A 22 9.06 0.31 -12.29
C ASN A 22 9.41 1.74 -11.90
N GLU A 23 9.59 2.62 -12.90
CA GLU A 23 9.79 4.05 -12.65
C GLU A 23 8.68 4.59 -11.72
N PRO A 24 8.99 5.57 -10.85
CA PRO A 24 7.98 6.20 -10.02
C PRO A 24 6.81 6.69 -10.87
N LEU A 25 5.59 6.34 -10.48
CA LEU A 25 4.40 6.62 -11.31
C LEU A 25 4.18 8.12 -11.55
N ALA A 26 4.62 8.97 -10.63
CA ALA A 26 4.45 10.41 -10.70
C ALA A 26 5.33 11.10 -11.76
N ASP A 27 6.46 10.50 -12.15
CA ASP A 27 7.43 11.14 -13.05
C ASP A 27 7.16 10.80 -14.53
N CYS A 28 6.12 10.05 -14.85
CA CYS A 28 5.93 9.40 -16.15
C CYS A 28 4.75 9.91 -16.98
N GLY A 29 4.31 11.17 -16.81
CA GLY A 29 3.23 11.75 -17.63
C GLY A 29 1.87 11.83 -16.95
N PRO A 30 0.76 12.01 -17.70
CA PRO A 30 -0.57 12.20 -17.12
C PRO A 30 -0.99 11.05 -16.20
N LEU A 31 -1.65 11.38 -15.09
CA LEU A 31 -2.10 10.41 -14.07
C LEU A 31 -2.99 9.33 -14.70
N GLU A 32 -3.84 9.71 -15.64
CA GLU A 32 -4.75 8.83 -16.37
C GLU A 32 -4.04 7.77 -17.23
N SER A 33 -2.78 8.02 -17.59
CA SER A 33 -1.98 7.03 -18.34
C SER A 33 -1.58 5.84 -17.49
N LYS A 34 -1.49 6.01 -16.18
CA LYS A 34 -0.98 5.03 -15.20
C LYS A 34 -2.05 4.46 -14.27
N MET A 35 -3.10 5.23 -14.05
CA MET A 35 -4.13 4.93 -13.06
C MET A 35 -5.53 5.13 -13.63
N ASP A 36 -6.48 4.37 -13.08
CA ASP A 36 -7.91 4.49 -13.34
C ASP A 36 -8.60 5.11 -12.13
N PHE A 37 -9.35 6.20 -12.32
CA PHE A 37 -10.06 6.91 -11.26
C PHE A 37 -11.25 7.69 -11.81
N THR A 38 -12.14 8.13 -10.93
CA THR A 38 -13.24 9.02 -11.29
C THR A 38 -12.70 10.42 -11.62
N PRO A 39 -12.96 10.96 -12.81
CA PRO A 39 -12.53 12.31 -13.19
C PRO A 39 -12.93 13.37 -12.15
N GLY A 40 -12.03 14.32 -11.87
CA GLY A 40 -12.25 15.39 -10.91
C GLY A 40 -12.21 14.98 -9.43
N VAL A 41 -11.82 13.75 -9.13
CA VAL A 41 -11.62 13.27 -7.76
C VAL A 41 -10.16 13.29 -7.36
N TRP A 42 -9.29 12.76 -8.22
CA TRP A 42 -7.85 12.72 -8.00
C TRP A 42 -7.13 13.71 -8.89
N HIS A 43 -6.08 14.33 -8.37
CA HIS A 43 -5.23 15.25 -9.12
C HIS A 43 -3.81 15.30 -8.57
N TYR A 44 -2.89 15.86 -9.35
CA TYR A 44 -1.56 16.23 -8.86
C TYR A 44 -1.63 17.55 -8.10
N GLU A 45 -1.00 17.60 -6.92
CA GLU A 45 -0.86 18.81 -6.10
C GLU A 45 0.55 19.46 -6.25
N GLY A 46 1.36 19.01 -7.20
CA GLY A 46 2.74 19.41 -7.45
C GLY A 46 3.74 18.35 -7.02
N ASP A 47 4.97 18.41 -7.55
CA ASP A 47 6.12 17.56 -7.20
C ASP A 47 5.81 16.05 -7.17
N GLY A 48 4.98 15.58 -8.11
CA GLY A 48 4.60 14.17 -8.18
C GLY A 48 3.68 13.68 -7.05
N VAL A 49 3.15 14.59 -6.24
CA VAL A 49 2.18 14.27 -5.18
C VAL A 49 0.78 14.17 -5.77
N ILE A 50 0.07 13.09 -5.47
CA ILE A 50 -1.35 12.93 -5.79
C ILE A 50 -2.20 12.98 -4.52
N THR A 51 -3.40 13.52 -4.64
CA THR A 51 -4.38 13.62 -3.55
C THR A 51 -5.80 13.47 -4.08
N ALA A 52 -6.76 13.23 -3.18
CA ALA A 52 -8.17 13.07 -3.49
C ALA A 52 -9.05 14.14 -2.81
N GLU A 53 -10.03 14.66 -3.54
CA GLU A 53 -11.05 15.58 -3.01
C GLU A 53 -12.31 14.87 -2.51
N LYS A 54 -12.50 13.60 -2.85
CA LYS A 54 -13.68 12.80 -2.48
C LYS A 54 -13.28 11.38 -2.07
N ASP A 55 -14.20 10.68 -1.43
CA ASP A 55 -14.08 9.26 -1.10
C ASP A 55 -14.34 8.41 -2.35
N SER A 56 -13.31 8.20 -3.13
CA SER A 56 -13.31 7.31 -4.29
C SER A 56 -11.90 6.78 -4.51
N ALA A 57 -11.78 5.51 -4.77
CA ALA A 57 -10.47 4.89 -4.99
C ALA A 57 -9.86 5.25 -6.35
N ILE A 58 -8.52 5.32 -6.38
CA ILE A 58 -7.71 5.30 -7.58
C ILE A 58 -7.02 3.94 -7.70
N TRP A 59 -6.92 3.40 -8.91
CA TRP A 59 -6.43 2.06 -9.16
C TRP A 59 -5.23 2.08 -10.09
N LEU A 60 -4.18 1.36 -9.77
CA LEU A 60 -3.10 1.09 -10.72
C LEU A 60 -3.65 0.26 -11.88
N LYS A 61 -3.20 0.55 -13.11
CA LYS A 61 -3.56 -0.27 -14.27
C LYS A 61 -2.87 -1.62 -14.19
N GLY A 62 -3.63 -2.67 -14.50
CA GLY A 62 -3.18 -4.07 -14.45
C GLY A 62 -3.56 -4.79 -13.16
N ASP A 63 -3.22 -6.08 -13.13
CA ASP A 63 -3.38 -6.96 -11.98
C ASP A 63 -2.02 -7.45 -11.50
N TYR A 64 -1.89 -7.57 -10.19
CA TYR A 64 -0.65 -7.89 -9.49
C TYR A 64 -0.86 -9.15 -8.65
N GLU A 65 0.09 -10.07 -8.69
CA GLU A 65 0.02 -11.34 -7.96
C GLU A 65 1.07 -11.38 -6.84
N ASN A 66 2.34 -11.52 -7.20
CA ASN A 66 3.45 -11.49 -6.25
C ASN A 66 4.24 -10.20 -6.47
N PHE A 67 4.26 -9.31 -5.48
CA PHE A 67 4.84 -7.98 -5.66
C PHE A 67 5.37 -7.37 -4.37
N VAL A 68 6.20 -6.35 -4.54
CA VAL A 68 6.47 -5.34 -3.52
C VAL A 68 5.92 -4.02 -4.02
N LEU A 69 5.06 -3.39 -3.23
CA LEU A 69 4.55 -2.04 -3.43
C LEU A 69 5.26 -1.12 -2.43
N GLU A 70 5.86 -0.04 -2.91
CA GLU A 70 6.43 1.02 -2.08
C GLU A 70 5.82 2.37 -2.42
N PHE A 71 5.62 3.20 -1.42
CA PHE A 71 5.12 4.56 -1.58
C PHE A 71 5.39 5.40 -0.34
N ASP A 72 5.37 6.72 -0.51
CA ASP A 72 5.28 7.66 0.60
C ASP A 72 3.83 8.13 0.72
N TYR A 73 3.39 8.35 1.95
CA TYR A 73 2.08 8.95 2.23
C TYR A 73 2.15 10.00 3.34
N LYS A 74 1.27 10.96 3.25
CA LYS A 74 1.04 12.01 4.24
C LYS A 74 -0.47 12.13 4.46
N LEU A 75 -0.87 12.35 5.69
CA LEU A 75 -2.27 12.45 6.09
C LEU A 75 -2.57 13.84 6.64
N ASP A 76 -3.71 14.42 6.26
CA ASP A 76 -4.27 15.55 6.99
C ASP A 76 -4.75 15.11 8.39
N PRO A 77 -4.93 16.05 9.34
CA PRO A 77 -5.45 15.73 10.67
C PRO A 77 -6.76 14.94 10.62
N ALA A 78 -6.80 13.83 11.34
CA ALA A 78 -7.91 12.87 11.43
C ALA A 78 -8.23 12.15 10.11
N ALA A 79 -7.32 12.11 9.14
CA ALA A 79 -7.53 11.38 7.89
C ALA A 79 -7.67 9.87 8.12
N ASN A 80 -8.49 9.26 7.29
CA ASN A 80 -8.71 7.84 7.14
C ASN A 80 -8.66 7.51 5.66
N SER A 81 -7.81 6.58 5.28
CA SER A 81 -7.58 6.10 3.93
C SER A 81 -7.04 4.66 4.00
N GLY A 82 -6.69 4.07 2.87
CA GLY A 82 -6.14 2.73 2.82
C GLY A 82 -5.47 2.43 1.49
N VAL A 83 -4.64 1.40 1.50
CA VAL A 83 -4.10 0.78 0.29
C VAL A 83 -4.73 -0.57 0.12
N VAL A 84 -5.36 -0.75 -1.01
CA VAL A 84 -6.10 -1.97 -1.37
C VAL A 84 -5.21 -2.85 -2.22
N ILE A 85 -5.04 -4.10 -1.85
CA ILE A 85 -4.28 -5.10 -2.61
C ILE A 85 -5.14 -6.33 -2.92
N TYR A 86 -4.77 -7.09 -3.95
CA TYR A 86 -5.47 -8.30 -4.38
C TYR A 86 -6.97 -8.08 -4.66
N CYS A 87 -7.37 -6.89 -5.11
CA CYS A 87 -8.74 -6.58 -5.40
C CYS A 87 -9.22 -7.31 -6.66
N SER A 88 -10.12 -8.28 -6.49
CA SER A 88 -10.73 -9.05 -7.59
C SER A 88 -12.01 -8.42 -8.15
N ASP A 89 -12.65 -7.49 -7.43
CA ASP A 89 -13.81 -6.71 -7.88
C ASP A 89 -13.73 -5.26 -7.40
N ARG A 90 -13.31 -4.34 -8.26
CA ARG A 90 -13.18 -2.89 -7.95
C ARG A 90 -14.52 -2.23 -7.58
N LYS A 91 -15.67 -2.77 -8.03
CA LYS A 91 -17.00 -2.22 -7.71
C LYS A 91 -17.47 -2.62 -6.31
N LYS A 92 -17.00 -3.77 -5.84
CA LYS A 92 -17.29 -4.30 -4.49
C LYS A 92 -15.98 -4.66 -3.78
N TRP A 93 -15.04 -3.73 -3.76
CA TRP A 93 -13.67 -4.01 -3.33
C TRP A 93 -13.56 -4.40 -1.85
N ILE A 94 -14.39 -3.85 -0.95
CA ILE A 94 -14.28 -4.08 0.50
C ILE A 94 -14.24 -5.57 0.88
N PRO A 95 -15.22 -6.44 0.47
CA PRO A 95 -15.14 -7.86 0.79
C PRO A 95 -14.24 -8.66 -0.18
N ASN A 96 -13.72 -8.08 -1.24
CA ASN A 96 -12.98 -8.76 -2.31
C ASN A 96 -11.52 -8.31 -2.42
N SER A 97 -10.95 -7.84 -1.33
CA SER A 97 -9.57 -7.35 -1.26
C SER A 97 -9.03 -7.36 0.17
N ILE A 98 -7.77 -7.01 0.30
CA ILE A 98 -7.12 -6.73 1.58
C ILE A 98 -6.79 -5.25 1.61
N GLU A 99 -7.13 -4.57 2.70
CA GLU A 99 -6.78 -3.18 2.92
C GLU A 99 -5.65 -3.05 3.95
N VAL A 100 -4.56 -2.41 3.56
CA VAL A 100 -3.54 -1.91 4.48
C VAL A 100 -3.97 -0.52 4.95
N GLN A 101 -4.28 -0.39 6.22
CA GLN A 101 -4.88 0.82 6.78
C GLN A 101 -3.93 2.01 6.77
N LEU A 102 -4.43 3.17 6.41
CA LEU A 102 -3.77 4.48 6.55
C LEU A 102 -4.64 5.38 7.43
N LEU A 103 -4.19 5.62 8.66
CA LEU A 103 -4.97 6.34 9.67
C LEU A 103 -4.08 7.30 10.44
N ASP A 104 -4.58 8.50 10.72
CA ASP A 104 -3.96 9.39 11.69
C ASP A 104 -4.25 8.90 13.11
N ASP A 105 -3.45 7.94 13.59
CA ASP A 105 -3.60 7.34 14.92
C ASP A 105 -3.44 8.34 16.06
N HIS A 106 -2.87 9.53 15.79
CA HIS A 106 -2.68 10.60 16.79
C HIS A 106 -3.96 11.43 17.01
N ALA A 107 -4.89 11.42 16.05
CA ALA A 107 -6.13 12.18 16.17
C ALA A 107 -7.00 11.66 17.32
N GLU A 108 -7.60 12.57 18.08
CA GLU A 108 -8.53 12.25 19.18
C GLU A 108 -9.63 11.28 18.72
N LYS A 109 -10.16 11.48 17.52
CA LYS A 109 -11.19 10.66 16.90
C LYS A 109 -10.79 9.19 16.79
N TRP A 110 -9.50 8.90 16.50
CA TRP A 110 -9.02 7.55 16.21
C TRP A 110 -8.19 6.94 17.33
N ARG A 111 -7.75 7.72 18.29
CA ARG A 111 -6.85 7.29 19.38
C ARG A 111 -7.35 6.06 20.16
N LYS A 112 -8.67 5.88 20.25
CA LYS A 112 -9.30 4.75 20.93
C LYS A 112 -9.70 3.60 20.00
N SER A 113 -9.33 3.66 18.71
CA SER A 113 -9.61 2.57 17.76
C SER A 113 -8.93 1.28 18.20
N ALA A 114 -9.62 0.15 17.95
CA ALA A 114 -9.03 -1.16 18.21
C ALA A 114 -7.76 -1.36 17.41
N PRO A 115 -6.76 -2.10 17.90
CA PRO A 115 -5.48 -2.29 17.21
C PRO A 115 -5.63 -2.67 15.73
N ARG A 116 -6.53 -3.57 15.39
CA ARG A 116 -6.81 -4.04 14.02
C ARG A 116 -7.44 -2.99 13.07
N LEU A 117 -7.70 -1.79 13.56
CA LEU A 117 -8.22 -0.65 12.76
C LEU A 117 -7.18 0.47 12.63
N ARG A 118 -5.96 0.26 13.11
CA ARG A 118 -4.91 1.27 13.17
C ARG A 118 -4.02 1.25 11.93
N ASN A 119 -3.29 2.34 11.76
CA ASN A 119 -2.35 2.55 10.65
C ASN A 119 -1.37 1.39 10.48
N ALA A 120 -1.10 1.02 9.22
CA ALA A 120 -0.18 -0.03 8.81
C ALA A 120 -0.54 -1.46 9.29
N GLY A 121 -1.79 -1.69 9.72
CA GLY A 121 -2.38 -3.01 9.93
C GLY A 121 -3.13 -3.50 8.69
N LEU A 122 -3.54 -4.77 8.68
CA LEU A 122 -4.55 -5.27 7.73
C LEU A 122 -5.92 -5.00 8.33
N TYR A 123 -6.64 -4.04 7.75
CA TYR A 123 -7.87 -3.47 8.29
C TYR A 123 -8.88 -4.54 8.72
N GLY A 124 -9.33 -4.43 9.98
CA GLY A 124 -10.31 -5.35 10.58
C GLY A 124 -9.76 -6.71 10.99
N HIS A 125 -8.53 -7.05 10.62
CA HIS A 125 -7.93 -8.37 10.86
C HIS A 125 -6.70 -8.31 11.76
N ILE A 126 -5.66 -7.59 11.36
CA ILE A 126 -4.35 -7.62 12.01
C ILE A 126 -3.95 -6.19 12.34
N GLY A 127 -3.78 -5.91 13.62
CA GLY A 127 -3.21 -4.62 14.05
C GLY A 127 -1.70 -4.57 13.85
N PRO A 128 -1.10 -3.38 13.77
CA PRO A 128 0.33 -3.25 13.76
C PRO A 128 0.93 -3.72 15.09
N GLU A 129 2.03 -4.50 15.03
CA GLU A 129 2.73 -4.92 16.24
C GLU A 129 3.27 -3.73 17.04
N LYS A 130 3.68 -2.67 16.33
CA LYS A 130 4.18 -1.42 16.91
C LYS A 130 3.63 -0.24 16.13
N SER A 131 3.23 0.82 16.83
CA SER A 131 2.89 2.09 16.19
C SER A 131 4.15 2.70 15.58
N CYS A 132 4.04 3.14 14.34
CA CYS A 132 5.16 3.72 13.57
C CYS A 132 4.75 4.96 12.79
N VAL A 133 3.46 5.31 12.76
CA VAL A 133 2.96 6.46 12.00
C VAL A 133 3.43 7.76 12.65
N LYS A 134 3.88 8.70 11.82
CA LYS A 134 4.22 10.06 12.23
C LYS A 134 2.96 10.91 12.36
N PRO A 135 3.02 12.03 13.09
CA PRO A 135 1.90 12.98 13.18
C PRO A 135 1.38 13.43 11.82
N ALA A 136 0.11 13.83 11.77
CA ALA A 136 -0.49 14.41 10.57
C ALA A 136 0.36 15.57 10.01
N GLY A 137 0.43 15.67 8.69
CA GLY A 137 1.28 16.62 7.97
C GLY A 137 2.71 16.14 7.70
N GLU A 138 3.16 15.04 8.31
CA GLU A 138 4.48 14.46 8.05
C GLU A 138 4.41 13.32 7.03
N TRP A 139 5.47 13.20 6.20
CA TRP A 139 5.62 12.10 5.26
C TRP A 139 6.05 10.80 5.97
N ASN A 140 5.31 9.74 5.69
CA ASN A 140 5.61 8.36 6.08
C ASN A 140 6.03 7.56 4.85
N THR A 141 6.83 6.52 5.04
CA THR A 141 7.15 5.53 4.02
C THR A 141 6.44 4.22 4.32
N MET A 142 5.95 3.54 3.30
CA MET A 142 5.35 2.22 3.43
C MET A 142 5.85 1.27 2.35
N SER A 143 6.11 0.04 2.74
CA SER A 143 6.36 -1.08 1.84
C SER A 143 5.41 -2.22 2.19
N THR A 144 4.71 -2.74 1.18
CA THR A 144 3.85 -3.93 1.31
C THR A 144 4.38 -5.01 0.37
N THR A 145 4.84 -6.12 0.94
CA THR A 145 5.20 -7.32 0.20
C THR A 145 4.04 -8.30 0.26
N ALA A 146 3.57 -8.73 -0.90
CA ALA A 146 2.53 -9.74 -1.06
C ALA A 146 3.08 -10.89 -1.91
N HIS A 147 3.14 -12.10 -1.33
CA HIS A 147 3.62 -13.31 -2.00
C HIS A 147 2.69 -14.48 -1.66
N GLY A 148 1.76 -14.79 -2.57
CA GLY A 148 0.67 -15.71 -2.29
C GLY A 148 -0.12 -15.24 -1.06
N LYS A 149 -0.25 -16.11 -0.06
CA LYS A 149 -0.94 -15.80 1.20
C LYS A 149 -0.06 -15.11 2.26
N LYS A 150 1.21 -14.86 1.98
CA LYS A 150 2.10 -14.15 2.90
C LYS A 150 2.10 -12.67 2.63
N ILE A 151 1.75 -11.88 3.64
CA ILE A 151 1.70 -10.41 3.58
C ILE A 151 2.63 -9.84 4.63
N LYS A 152 3.53 -8.97 4.18
CA LYS A 152 4.41 -8.19 5.07
C LYS A 152 4.21 -6.71 4.83
N VAL A 153 4.03 -5.96 5.90
CA VAL A 153 3.93 -4.49 5.87
C VAL A 153 5.06 -3.90 6.71
N VAL A 154 5.76 -2.93 6.14
CA VAL A 154 6.80 -2.15 6.80
C VAL A 154 6.43 -0.68 6.71
N CYS A 155 6.33 0.01 7.83
CA CYS A 155 6.05 1.43 7.90
C CYS A 155 7.19 2.15 8.64
N ASN A 156 7.78 3.16 8.00
CA ASN A 156 8.92 3.92 8.54
C ASN A 156 10.07 3.04 9.05
N GLY A 157 10.36 1.95 8.32
CA GLY A 157 11.40 0.97 8.66
C GLY A 157 11.01 -0.05 9.75
N VAL A 158 9.79 0.04 10.32
CA VAL A 158 9.28 -0.90 11.32
C VAL A 158 8.37 -1.91 10.64
N THR A 159 8.64 -3.21 10.81
CA THR A 159 7.70 -4.26 10.40
C THR A 159 6.47 -4.19 11.32
N THR A 160 5.30 -3.97 10.73
CA THR A 160 4.02 -3.84 11.43
C THR A 160 3.13 -5.07 11.28
N VAL A 161 3.29 -5.78 10.16
CA VAL A 161 2.62 -7.05 9.86
C VAL A 161 3.64 -7.96 9.17
N ASP A 162 3.67 -9.24 9.57
CA ASP A 162 4.38 -10.31 8.87
C ASP A 162 3.58 -11.62 9.08
N GLU A 163 2.58 -11.85 8.21
CA GLU A 163 1.54 -12.83 8.46
C GLU A 163 1.23 -13.72 7.25
N ASP A 164 0.82 -14.97 7.57
CA ASP A 164 0.20 -15.88 6.61
C ASP A 164 -1.33 -15.84 6.77
N ILE A 165 -1.99 -15.19 5.80
CA ILE A 165 -3.45 -14.98 5.82
C ILE A 165 -4.26 -16.26 5.57
N SER A 166 -3.62 -17.38 5.22
CA SER A 166 -4.30 -18.69 5.10
C SER A 166 -4.91 -19.16 6.42
N ARG A 167 -4.43 -18.62 7.55
CA ARG A 167 -4.96 -18.93 8.89
C ARG A 167 -6.27 -18.21 9.22
N TYR A 168 -6.67 -17.21 8.44
CA TYR A 168 -7.85 -16.38 8.64
C TYR A 168 -9.05 -16.95 7.88
N THR A 169 -9.58 -18.08 8.38
CA THR A 169 -10.60 -18.90 7.73
C THR A 169 -12.05 -18.54 8.09
N SER A 170 -12.26 -17.54 8.92
CA SER A 170 -13.59 -17.07 9.33
C SER A 170 -13.87 -15.66 8.79
N ALA A 171 -15.12 -15.41 8.39
CA ALA A 171 -15.60 -14.07 8.06
C ALA A 171 -16.15 -13.31 9.29
N LYS A 172 -16.13 -13.90 10.49
CA LYS A 172 -16.74 -13.32 11.70
C LYS A 172 -15.74 -13.03 12.79
N THR A 173 -14.73 -13.88 12.94
CA THR A 173 -13.75 -13.82 14.02
C THR A 173 -12.35 -14.08 13.48
N ASN A 174 -11.39 -13.29 13.95
CA ASN A 174 -9.97 -13.51 13.69
C ASN A 174 -9.43 -14.69 14.51
N PRO A 175 -8.26 -15.24 14.19
CA PRO A 175 -7.65 -16.33 14.97
C PRO A 175 -7.46 -16.03 16.46
N ASP A 176 -7.31 -14.76 16.84
CA ASP A 176 -7.22 -14.29 18.23
C ASP A 176 -8.58 -14.14 18.94
N GLY A 177 -9.68 -14.49 18.25
CA GLY A 177 -11.05 -14.37 18.76
C GLY A 177 -11.66 -12.97 18.60
N SER A 178 -10.95 -11.98 18.12
CA SER A 178 -11.50 -10.64 17.88
C SER A 178 -12.52 -10.65 16.74
N LYS A 179 -13.55 -9.80 16.86
CA LYS A 179 -14.63 -9.71 15.86
C LYS A 179 -14.15 -8.98 14.61
N ILE A 180 -14.46 -9.54 13.45
CA ILE A 180 -14.26 -8.92 12.14
C ILE A 180 -15.43 -7.97 11.85
N PRO A 181 -15.21 -6.77 11.30
CA PRO A 181 -16.27 -5.89 10.83
C PRO A 181 -17.21 -6.61 9.83
N PRO A 182 -18.52 -6.49 9.93
CA PRO A 182 -19.46 -7.29 9.12
C PRO A 182 -19.40 -7.02 7.61
N TRP A 183 -18.86 -5.88 7.20
CA TRP A 183 -18.65 -5.56 5.78
C TRP A 183 -17.45 -6.27 5.17
N LEU A 184 -16.53 -6.83 5.97
CA LEU A 184 -15.47 -7.74 5.55
C LEU A 184 -16.01 -9.17 5.57
N SER A 185 -16.95 -9.46 4.69
CA SER A 185 -17.80 -10.65 4.74
C SER A 185 -17.19 -11.92 4.17
N ARG A 186 -15.91 -11.88 3.74
CA ARG A 186 -15.16 -13.04 3.23
C ARG A 186 -13.93 -13.30 4.10
N PRO A 187 -13.62 -14.59 4.38
CA PRO A 187 -12.37 -14.95 5.04
C PRO A 187 -11.16 -14.52 4.21
N LEU A 188 -10.09 -13.99 4.83
CA LEU A 188 -8.86 -13.67 4.10
C LEU A 188 -8.25 -14.89 3.38
N ALA A 189 -8.39 -16.08 3.98
CA ALA A 189 -7.92 -17.34 3.40
C ALA A 189 -8.57 -17.66 2.04
N GLU A 190 -9.77 -17.14 1.77
CA GLU A 190 -10.54 -17.38 0.54
C GLU A 190 -10.39 -16.28 -0.51
N LEU A 191 -9.71 -15.18 -0.18
CA LEU A 191 -9.47 -14.12 -1.15
C LEU A 191 -8.49 -14.55 -2.22
N ASP A 192 -8.66 -14.01 -3.41
CA ASP A 192 -7.72 -14.19 -4.50
C ASP A 192 -6.35 -13.60 -4.11
N THR A 193 -5.26 -14.18 -4.64
CA THR A 193 -3.89 -13.68 -4.46
C THR A 193 -3.38 -12.98 -5.71
N LYS A 194 -4.30 -12.55 -6.56
CA LYS A 194 -4.08 -11.74 -7.75
C LYS A 194 -5.21 -10.77 -7.93
N GLY A 195 -4.92 -9.54 -8.28
CA GLY A 195 -5.92 -8.51 -8.52
C GLY A 195 -5.33 -7.12 -8.57
N SER A 196 -6.21 -6.13 -8.58
CA SER A 196 -5.83 -4.74 -8.68
C SER A 196 -5.23 -4.21 -7.38
N ILE A 197 -4.34 -3.21 -7.50
CA ILE A 197 -3.85 -2.39 -6.41
C ILE A 197 -4.53 -1.02 -6.51
N GLY A 198 -5.03 -0.50 -5.38
CA GLY A 198 -5.67 0.80 -5.33
C GLY A 198 -5.34 1.58 -4.07
N PHE A 199 -5.67 2.87 -4.09
CA PHE A 199 -5.55 3.77 -2.94
C PHE A 199 -6.92 4.38 -2.68
N GLN A 200 -7.38 4.32 -1.44
CA GLN A 200 -8.64 4.93 -1.04
C GLN A 200 -8.48 6.45 -0.99
N GLY A 201 -9.52 7.17 -1.39
CA GLY A 201 -9.53 8.62 -1.36
C GLY A 201 -9.81 9.20 0.02
N LYS A 202 -10.47 10.36 0.03
CA LYS A 202 -10.77 11.18 1.21
C LYS A 202 -11.88 10.56 2.06
N HIS A 203 -11.63 9.38 2.63
CA HIS A 203 -12.56 8.74 3.54
C HIS A 203 -12.54 9.43 4.91
N GLY A 204 -13.71 9.70 5.47
CA GLY A 204 -13.81 10.40 6.76
C GLY A 204 -13.54 11.90 6.71
N GLY A 205 -13.38 12.52 5.53
CA GLY A 205 -13.40 13.95 5.33
C GLY A 205 -12.05 14.66 5.28
N ALA A 206 -10.94 14.00 5.58
CA ALA A 206 -9.59 14.55 5.51
C ALA A 206 -8.75 13.88 4.41
N ARG A 207 -7.78 14.59 3.82
CA ARG A 207 -7.07 14.14 2.64
C ARG A 207 -5.90 13.22 2.93
N PRO A 208 -5.73 12.15 2.16
CA PRO A 208 -4.47 11.46 1.99
C PRO A 208 -3.68 12.08 0.83
N TYR A 209 -2.35 12.03 0.94
CA TYR A 209 -1.40 12.43 -0.10
C TYR A 209 -0.45 11.29 -0.36
N PHE A 210 -0.13 11.02 -1.62
CA PHE A 210 0.76 9.94 -2.03
C PHE A 210 1.80 10.44 -3.01
N ARG A 211 3.01 9.88 -2.94
CA ARG A 211 4.09 10.09 -3.91
C ARG A 211 5.01 8.88 -3.95
N ASN A 212 5.96 8.87 -4.88
CA ASN A 212 6.99 7.82 -5.01
C ASN A 212 6.39 6.40 -5.10
N ILE A 213 5.18 6.28 -5.67
CA ILE A 213 4.50 4.98 -5.81
C ILE A 213 5.26 4.12 -6.81
N ARG A 214 5.70 2.94 -6.37
CA ARG A 214 6.46 1.98 -7.18
C ARG A 214 5.95 0.57 -6.93
N VAL A 215 5.86 -0.23 -7.97
CA VAL A 215 5.52 -1.65 -7.86
C VAL A 215 6.63 -2.47 -8.53
N ARG A 216 7.01 -3.56 -7.89
CA ARG A 216 7.95 -4.53 -8.42
C ARG A 216 7.34 -5.93 -8.30
N SER A 217 7.30 -6.69 -9.41
CA SER A 217 6.95 -8.12 -9.38
C SER A 217 8.06 -8.93 -8.69
N LEU A 218 7.68 -9.99 -8.00
CA LEU A 218 8.57 -10.93 -7.34
C LEU A 218 8.76 -12.18 -8.19
#